data_ffae49f5fe89437c0cab25f483367db4
#
_entry.id   ffae49f5fe89437c0cab25f483367db4
#
_cell.length_a   1.000
_cell.length_b   1.000
_cell.length_c   1.000
_cell.angle_alpha   90.00
_cell.angle_beta   90.00
_cell.angle_gamma   90.00
#
_symmetry.space_group_name_H-M   'P 1'
#
loop_
_entity.id
_entity.type
_entity.pdbx_description
1 polymer ?
#
loop_
_entity_poly.entity_id
_entity_poly.type
_entity_poly.pdbx_seq_one_letter_code
_entity_poly.pdbx_strand_id
1 'polypeptide(L)'
;MKKYVVITLLLAFMMAPATMDARKKKDKKLEKRGVNVENVIADVDQPMREVEITNPARQLYGEWDIVMMRKKQVYTMERAYLYLDFAGGNKVYGCNGCNTINGKFSQSGNDISFSDFVSTGESCRNVTSEKTIMHTLAEVRHFTLEAQYNAQYLNLMNAKGTVLMVLKRHNLDAMNGAWLVKELESENVSQHNMRMVIDAEMQTIHGDTGCNIINGVITLDPTKDMAIQFEDLQSGEHDCEAIDYETALLLALERTESCKRINQNEMALLDNKGAIVIVLQRINLRQ
;
A
#
# COMPACT_ATOMS: atom_id res chain seq x y z
N MET A 1 -14.85 6.95 -67.63
CA MET A 1 -14.70 5.90 -66.60
C MET A 1 -13.30 6.00 -66.03
N LYS A 2 -13.13 6.66 -64.89
CA LYS A 2 -11.82 6.81 -64.18
C LYS A 2 -11.78 5.80 -63.07
N LYS A 3 -10.80 4.85 -63.14
CA LYS A 3 -10.50 3.87 -62.11
C LYS A 3 -9.65 4.53 -61.02
N TYR A 4 -10.13 4.60 -59.79
CA TYR A 4 -9.37 4.97 -58.64
C TYR A 4 -8.67 3.72 -58.03
N VAL A 5 -7.35 3.75 -57.98
CA VAL A 5 -6.52 2.76 -57.32
C VAL A 5 -6.39 3.22 -55.86
N VAL A 6 -6.94 2.44 -54.93
CA VAL A 6 -6.74 2.65 -53.48
C VAL A 6 -5.43 1.98 -53.09
N ILE A 7 -4.44 2.77 -52.75
CA ILE A 7 -3.17 2.30 -52.15
C ILE A 7 -3.40 2.22 -50.65
N THR A 8 -3.50 1.01 -50.12
CA THR A 8 -3.52 0.75 -48.69
C THR A 8 -2.09 0.80 -48.16
N LEU A 9 -1.76 1.86 -47.43
CA LEU A 9 -0.51 1.97 -46.71
C LEU A 9 -0.59 1.14 -45.44
N LEU A 10 0.07 -0.02 -45.42
CA LEU A 10 0.34 -0.79 -44.21
C LEU A 10 1.47 -0.12 -43.44
N LEU A 11 1.12 0.66 -42.43
CA LEU A 11 2.07 1.14 -41.41
C LEU A 11 2.39 -0.02 -40.45
N ALA A 12 3.49 -0.72 -40.73
CA ALA A 12 4.09 -1.64 -39.79
C ALA A 12 4.69 -0.80 -38.62
N PHE A 13 4.03 -0.82 -37.49
CA PHE A 13 4.57 -0.29 -36.25
C PHE A 13 5.68 -1.23 -35.79
N MET A 14 6.93 -0.90 -36.14
CA MET A 14 8.09 -1.53 -35.53
C MET A 14 8.18 -1.03 -34.07
N MET A 15 7.70 -1.85 -33.13
CA MET A 15 7.99 -1.66 -31.72
C MET A 15 9.48 -1.92 -31.50
N ALA A 16 10.22 -0.86 -31.22
CA ALA A 16 11.64 -0.89 -30.94
C ALA A 16 11.91 -1.67 -29.62
N PRO A 17 13.03 -2.40 -29.52
CA PRO A 17 13.40 -3.18 -28.32
C PRO A 17 14.03 -2.31 -27.22
N ALA A 18 13.47 -1.12 -26.94
CA ALA A 18 14.02 -0.20 -25.95
C ALA A 18 13.73 -0.62 -24.49
N THR A 19 12.80 -1.55 -24.27
CA THR A 19 12.37 -1.93 -22.91
C THR A 19 13.28 -2.97 -22.24
N MET A 20 13.93 -3.85 -23.00
CA MET A 20 14.80 -4.90 -22.44
C MET A 20 16.15 -4.37 -21.93
N ASP A 21 16.71 -3.37 -22.58
CA ASP A 21 18.03 -2.83 -22.19
C ASP A 21 17.96 -1.95 -20.93
N ALA A 22 16.85 -1.23 -20.74
CA ALA A 22 16.60 -0.46 -19.53
C ALA A 22 16.36 -1.37 -18.32
N ARG A 23 15.64 -2.50 -18.51
CA ARG A 23 15.40 -3.51 -17.47
C ARG A 23 16.72 -4.18 -17.04
N LYS A 24 17.54 -4.65 -18.00
CA LYS A 24 18.87 -5.24 -17.71
C LYS A 24 19.84 -4.29 -16.99
N LYS A 25 19.80 -2.98 -17.30
CA LYS A 25 20.61 -1.98 -16.59
C LYS A 25 20.09 -1.75 -15.15
N LYS A 26 18.79 -1.80 -14.94
CA LYS A 26 18.16 -1.65 -13.61
C LYS A 26 18.46 -2.88 -12.73
N ASP A 27 18.37 -4.08 -13.30
CA ASP A 27 18.68 -5.34 -12.64
C ASP A 27 20.14 -5.43 -12.18
N LYS A 28 21.09 -5.10 -13.07
CA LYS A 28 22.52 -5.02 -12.72
C LYS A 28 22.85 -3.96 -11.66
N LYS A 29 22.05 -2.89 -11.59
CA LYS A 29 22.22 -1.84 -10.56
C LYS A 29 21.67 -2.30 -9.20
N LEU A 30 20.63 -3.13 -9.18
CA LEU A 30 20.06 -3.72 -7.97
C LEU A 30 20.96 -4.84 -7.42
N GLU A 31 21.52 -5.71 -8.29
CA GLU A 31 22.50 -6.73 -7.90
C GLU A 31 23.77 -6.14 -7.26
N LYS A 32 24.26 -5.00 -7.78
CA LYS A 32 25.40 -4.28 -7.18
C LYS A 32 25.10 -3.70 -5.79
N ARG A 33 23.82 -3.64 -5.39
CA ARG A 33 23.37 -3.13 -4.09
C ARG A 33 22.99 -4.23 -3.08
N GLY A 34 23.33 -5.49 -3.36
CA GLY A 34 23.03 -6.62 -2.47
C GLY A 34 21.55 -7.01 -2.42
N VAL A 35 20.70 -6.38 -3.23
CA VAL A 35 19.28 -6.76 -3.35
C VAL A 35 19.20 -7.97 -4.27
N ASN A 36 18.67 -9.09 -3.80
CA ASN A 36 18.44 -10.26 -4.64
C ASN A 36 17.33 -9.95 -5.66
N VAL A 37 17.76 -9.64 -6.89
CA VAL A 37 16.87 -9.22 -7.98
C VAL A 37 15.89 -10.32 -8.38
N GLU A 38 16.29 -11.59 -8.26
CA GLU A 38 15.41 -12.72 -8.58
C GLU A 38 14.19 -12.76 -7.64
N ASN A 39 14.36 -12.52 -6.33
CA ASN A 39 13.24 -12.46 -5.40
C ASN A 39 12.32 -11.27 -5.67
N VAL A 40 12.87 -10.11 -6.07
CA VAL A 40 12.07 -8.92 -6.38
C VAL A 40 11.29 -9.07 -7.69
N ILE A 41 11.85 -9.81 -8.68
CA ILE A 41 11.19 -10.03 -9.97
C ILE A 41 10.15 -11.15 -9.88
N ALA A 42 10.46 -12.23 -9.14
CA ALA A 42 9.52 -13.33 -8.93
C ALA A 42 8.21 -12.87 -8.26
N ASP A 43 8.30 -11.82 -7.46
CA ASP A 43 7.17 -11.28 -6.69
C ASP A 43 6.18 -10.46 -7.52
N VAL A 44 6.64 -9.82 -8.61
CA VAL A 44 5.80 -8.98 -9.48
C VAL A 44 4.96 -9.81 -10.46
N ASP A 45 5.42 -11.01 -10.80
CA ASP A 45 4.80 -11.87 -11.81
C ASP A 45 3.92 -12.99 -11.21
N GLN A 46 3.71 -13.00 -9.89
CA GLN A 46 2.83 -14.00 -9.29
C GLN A 46 1.36 -13.76 -9.67
N PRO A 47 0.65 -14.79 -10.13
CA PRO A 47 -0.76 -14.65 -10.47
C PRO A 47 -1.59 -14.35 -9.21
N MET A 48 -2.71 -13.66 -9.42
CA MET A 48 -3.75 -13.51 -8.40
C MET A 48 -4.21 -14.90 -7.97
N ARG A 49 -4.29 -15.10 -6.66
CA ARG A 49 -4.81 -16.34 -6.07
C ARG A 49 -5.96 -16.03 -5.12
N GLU A 50 -6.96 -16.85 -5.14
CA GLU A 50 -8.05 -16.79 -4.17
C GLU A 50 -7.52 -17.15 -2.77
N VAL A 51 -7.99 -16.40 -1.76
CA VAL A 51 -7.65 -16.63 -0.36
C VAL A 51 -8.84 -17.31 0.31
N GLU A 52 -8.58 -18.44 0.94
CA GLU A 52 -9.60 -19.16 1.71
C GLU A 52 -10.08 -18.31 2.89
N ILE A 53 -11.39 -18.23 3.06
CA ILE A 53 -12.03 -17.47 4.14
C ILE A 53 -12.16 -18.37 5.36
N THR A 54 -11.20 -18.30 6.27
CA THR A 54 -11.15 -19.08 7.51
C THR A 54 -11.60 -18.29 8.74
N ASN A 55 -11.30 -17.00 8.75
CA ASN A 55 -11.69 -16.08 9.81
C ASN A 55 -12.05 -14.69 9.22
N PRO A 56 -13.30 -14.54 8.77
CA PRO A 56 -13.75 -13.31 8.12
C PRO A 56 -13.49 -12.04 8.94
N ALA A 57 -13.75 -12.09 10.25
CA ALA A 57 -13.55 -10.94 11.11
C ALA A 57 -12.11 -10.43 11.10
N ARG A 58 -11.12 -11.34 11.12
CA ARG A 58 -9.71 -10.99 11.06
C ARG A 58 -9.26 -10.63 9.64
N GLN A 59 -9.76 -11.36 8.64
CA GLN A 59 -9.34 -11.20 7.26
C GLN A 59 -9.92 -9.95 6.60
N LEU A 60 -11.10 -9.49 7.02
CA LEU A 60 -11.76 -8.30 6.50
C LEU A 60 -11.51 -7.04 7.33
N TYR A 61 -11.14 -7.19 8.62
CA TYR A 61 -10.88 -6.07 9.51
C TYR A 61 -9.86 -5.11 8.93
N GLY A 62 -10.12 -3.81 9.08
CA GLY A 62 -9.19 -2.76 8.67
C GLY A 62 -9.62 -2.02 7.41
N GLU A 63 -8.69 -1.30 6.83
CA GLU A 63 -8.92 -0.34 5.78
C GLU A 63 -8.71 -0.92 4.38
N TRP A 64 -9.59 -0.54 3.46
CA TRP A 64 -9.65 -1.02 2.09
C TRP A 64 -9.91 0.11 1.11
N ASP A 65 -8.96 0.38 0.23
CA ASP A 65 -9.08 1.39 -0.82
C ASP A 65 -9.99 0.90 -1.94
N ILE A 66 -10.93 1.72 -2.37
CA ILE A 66 -11.82 1.41 -3.50
C ILE A 66 -11.06 1.70 -4.79
N VAL A 67 -10.53 0.65 -5.45
CA VAL A 67 -9.68 0.81 -6.65
C VAL A 67 -10.44 0.62 -7.95
N MET A 68 -11.47 -0.21 -7.96
CA MET A 68 -12.32 -0.42 -9.14
C MET A 68 -13.80 -0.49 -8.76
N MET A 69 -14.64 0.00 -9.65
CA MET A 69 -16.08 -0.08 -9.56
C MET A 69 -16.69 -0.37 -10.93
N ARG A 70 -17.50 -1.44 -11.03
CA ARG A 70 -18.15 -1.87 -12.27
C ARG A 70 -17.18 -1.95 -13.46
N LYS A 71 -15.99 -2.56 -13.22
CA LYS A 71 -14.90 -2.73 -14.20
C LYS A 71 -14.23 -1.43 -14.65
N LYS A 72 -14.45 -0.32 -13.97
CA LYS A 72 -13.77 0.96 -14.22
C LYS A 72 -12.91 1.31 -13.03
N GLN A 73 -11.73 1.84 -13.28
CA GLN A 73 -10.88 2.39 -12.23
C GLN A 73 -11.56 3.59 -11.58
N VAL A 74 -11.46 3.69 -10.27
CA VAL A 74 -12.03 4.78 -9.50
C VAL A 74 -11.00 5.91 -9.43
N TYR A 75 -11.40 7.08 -9.92
CA TYR A 75 -10.64 8.32 -9.78
C TYR A 75 -11.50 9.29 -8.98
N THR A 76 -11.06 9.64 -7.80
CA THR A 76 -11.72 10.60 -6.92
C THR A 76 -10.75 11.72 -6.56
N MET A 77 -11.27 12.88 -6.17
CA MET A 77 -10.44 14.00 -5.70
C MET A 77 -9.82 13.68 -4.35
N GLU A 78 -10.56 12.93 -3.52
CA GLU A 78 -10.12 12.41 -2.24
C GLU A 78 -10.10 10.89 -2.30
N ARG A 79 -9.27 10.27 -1.50
CA ARG A 79 -9.18 8.83 -1.39
C ARG A 79 -10.55 8.23 -1.03
N ALA A 80 -11.02 7.28 -1.83
CA ALA A 80 -12.24 6.52 -1.53
C ALA A 80 -11.85 5.22 -0.84
N TYR A 81 -12.33 4.99 0.37
CA TYR A 81 -12.00 3.81 1.16
C TYR A 81 -13.13 3.38 2.09
N LEU A 82 -13.05 2.15 2.55
CA LEU A 82 -13.89 1.59 3.62
C LEU A 82 -12.99 1.03 4.72
N TYR A 83 -13.34 1.28 5.97
CA TYR A 83 -12.79 0.62 7.14
C TYR A 83 -13.85 -0.30 7.73
N LEU A 84 -13.57 -1.59 7.84
CA LEU A 84 -14.48 -2.60 8.38
C LEU A 84 -14.11 -2.90 9.83
N ASP A 85 -14.95 -2.49 10.76
CA ASP A 85 -14.76 -2.64 12.21
C ASP A 85 -15.70 -3.71 12.78
N PHE A 86 -15.15 -4.87 13.07
CA PHE A 86 -15.86 -5.96 13.70
C PHE A 86 -15.98 -5.79 15.23
N ALA A 87 -15.03 -5.12 15.87
CA ALA A 87 -15.01 -4.91 17.31
C ALA A 87 -16.08 -3.90 17.74
N GLY A 88 -16.35 -2.89 16.91
CA GLY A 88 -17.36 -1.86 17.14
C GLY A 88 -18.80 -2.29 16.84
N GLY A 89 -19.07 -3.58 16.60
CA GLY A 89 -20.39 -4.10 16.29
C GLY A 89 -20.72 -4.06 14.79
N ASN A 90 -19.80 -4.49 13.97
CA ASN A 90 -19.91 -4.55 12.51
C ASN A 90 -20.25 -3.18 11.88
N LYS A 91 -19.44 -2.20 12.22
CA LYS A 91 -19.54 -0.84 11.67
C LYS A 91 -18.61 -0.68 10.47
N VAL A 92 -19.04 0.13 9.52
CA VAL A 92 -18.21 0.55 8.39
C VAL A 92 -18.07 2.06 8.42
N TYR A 93 -16.83 2.51 8.27
CA TYR A 93 -16.47 3.93 8.15
C TYR A 93 -15.75 4.12 6.83
N GLY A 94 -15.65 5.33 6.34
CA GLY A 94 -14.85 5.59 5.17
C GLY A 94 -15.09 6.94 4.54
N CYS A 95 -14.60 7.05 3.33
CA CYS A 95 -14.83 8.17 2.44
C CYS A 95 -15.30 7.65 1.08
N ASN A 96 -16.31 8.28 0.51
CA ASN A 96 -16.79 7.94 -0.84
C ASN A 96 -16.10 8.75 -1.95
N GLY A 97 -14.96 9.37 -1.61
CA GLY A 97 -14.20 10.24 -2.51
C GLY A 97 -14.61 11.71 -2.45
N CYS A 98 -15.50 12.07 -1.51
CA CYS A 98 -15.96 13.42 -1.25
C CYS A 98 -16.42 13.56 0.20
N ASN A 99 -17.27 12.65 0.65
CA ASN A 99 -17.91 12.71 1.96
C ASN A 99 -17.44 11.56 2.85
N THR A 100 -17.26 11.85 4.13
CA THR A 100 -17.12 10.83 5.14
C THR A 100 -18.44 10.05 5.24
N ILE A 101 -18.34 8.74 5.27
CA ILE A 101 -19.46 7.81 5.38
C ILE A 101 -19.33 6.96 6.62
N ASN A 102 -20.48 6.68 7.25
CA ASN A 102 -20.62 5.74 8.34
C ASN A 102 -21.82 4.85 8.06
N GLY A 103 -21.72 3.59 8.44
CA GLY A 103 -22.80 2.63 8.25
C GLY A 103 -22.59 1.37 9.06
N LYS A 104 -23.37 0.36 8.72
CA LYS A 104 -23.26 -0.99 9.30
C LYS A 104 -23.06 -2.00 8.20
N PHE A 105 -22.49 -3.13 8.54
CA PHE A 105 -22.47 -4.30 7.66
C PHE A 105 -22.93 -5.54 8.43
N SER A 106 -23.44 -6.51 7.69
CA SER A 106 -23.70 -7.86 8.17
C SER A 106 -22.81 -8.83 7.38
N GLN A 107 -22.20 -9.79 8.07
CA GLN A 107 -21.30 -10.76 7.46
C GLN A 107 -21.57 -12.16 8.02
N SER A 108 -21.65 -13.16 7.15
CA SER A 108 -21.78 -14.57 7.50
C SER A 108 -21.21 -15.46 6.39
N GLY A 109 -20.20 -16.28 6.70
CA GLY A 109 -19.47 -17.01 5.66
C GLY A 109 -18.88 -16.06 4.62
N ASN A 110 -19.24 -16.24 3.36
CA ASN A 110 -18.82 -15.36 2.25
C ASN A 110 -19.87 -14.30 1.89
N ASP A 111 -20.93 -14.20 2.71
CA ASP A 111 -21.97 -13.18 2.53
C ASP A 111 -21.60 -11.92 3.28
N ILE A 112 -21.80 -10.78 2.65
CA ILE A 112 -21.65 -9.45 3.23
C ILE A 112 -22.69 -8.51 2.64
N SER A 113 -23.27 -7.68 3.48
CA SER A 113 -24.19 -6.62 3.05
C SER A 113 -23.98 -5.37 3.87
N PHE A 114 -24.25 -4.23 3.29
CA PHE A 114 -24.07 -2.92 3.91
C PHE A 114 -25.41 -2.20 4.04
N SER A 115 -25.58 -1.49 5.16
CA SER A 115 -26.82 -0.76 5.49
C SER A 115 -26.56 0.49 6.31
N ASP A 116 -27.63 1.24 6.56
CA ASP A 116 -27.68 2.37 7.50
C ASP A 116 -26.62 3.46 7.25
N PHE A 117 -26.26 3.67 6.00
CA PHE A 117 -25.27 4.68 5.67
C PHE A 117 -25.78 6.10 5.92
N VAL A 118 -24.95 6.86 6.60
CA VAL A 118 -25.03 8.32 6.69
C VAL A 118 -23.74 8.92 6.10
N SER A 119 -23.86 10.08 5.49
CA SER A 119 -22.70 10.80 4.94
C SER A 119 -22.75 12.27 5.29
N THR A 120 -21.61 12.94 5.34
CA THR A 120 -21.54 14.40 5.35
C THR A 120 -22.18 14.95 4.06
N GLY A 121 -22.70 16.15 4.12
CA GLY A 121 -23.45 16.76 3.00
C GLY A 121 -22.60 17.74 2.17
N GLU A 122 -21.31 17.50 2.01
CA GLU A 122 -20.46 18.39 1.23
C GLU A 122 -20.71 18.22 -0.27
N SER A 123 -20.68 19.33 -0.98
CA SER A 123 -20.84 19.37 -2.44
C SER A 123 -19.46 19.44 -3.10
N CYS A 124 -18.95 18.29 -3.56
CA CYS A 124 -17.68 18.24 -4.28
C CYS A 124 -17.87 18.45 -5.77
N ARG A 125 -17.09 19.33 -6.35
CA ARG A 125 -17.08 19.57 -7.80
C ARG A 125 -16.42 18.37 -8.49
N ASN A 126 -17.07 17.84 -9.53
CA ASN A 126 -16.58 16.75 -10.40
C ASN A 126 -16.55 15.34 -9.81
N VAL A 127 -17.27 15.04 -8.73
CA VAL A 127 -17.33 13.68 -8.18
C VAL A 127 -18.58 12.96 -8.68
N THR A 128 -18.44 12.27 -9.81
CA THR A 128 -19.49 11.36 -10.30
C THR A 128 -19.52 10.04 -9.52
N SER A 129 -18.46 9.76 -8.75
CA SER A 129 -18.25 8.46 -8.07
C SER A 129 -19.04 8.34 -6.78
N GLU A 130 -19.30 9.42 -6.03
CA GLU A 130 -19.94 9.40 -4.72
C GLU A 130 -21.27 8.65 -4.69
N LYS A 131 -22.25 9.12 -5.47
CA LYS A 131 -23.56 8.48 -5.55
C LYS A 131 -23.49 7.06 -6.06
N THR A 132 -22.55 6.80 -6.97
CA THR A 132 -22.35 5.47 -7.55
C THR A 132 -21.74 4.52 -6.53
N ILE A 133 -20.80 4.97 -5.70
CA ILE A 133 -20.21 4.17 -4.60
C ILE A 133 -21.31 3.76 -3.63
N MET A 134 -22.11 4.71 -3.14
CA MET A 134 -23.17 4.45 -2.18
C MET A 134 -24.24 3.49 -2.73
N HIS A 135 -24.65 3.72 -3.99
CA HIS A 135 -25.61 2.84 -4.65
C HIS A 135 -25.04 1.42 -4.87
N THR A 136 -23.77 1.32 -5.22
CA THR A 136 -23.12 0.03 -5.45
C THR A 136 -22.98 -0.76 -4.13
N LEU A 137 -22.64 -0.10 -3.03
CA LEU A 137 -22.57 -0.75 -1.70
C LEU A 137 -23.93 -1.35 -1.29
N ALA A 138 -25.03 -0.70 -1.61
CA ALA A 138 -26.37 -1.24 -1.32
C ALA A 138 -26.71 -2.53 -2.10
N GLU A 139 -26.04 -2.76 -3.25
CA GLU A 139 -26.25 -3.97 -4.08
C GLU A 139 -25.37 -5.16 -3.65
N VAL A 140 -24.36 -4.94 -2.80
CA VAL A 140 -23.41 -5.99 -2.38
C VAL A 140 -24.11 -7.07 -1.58
N ARG A 141 -23.80 -8.35 -1.89
CA ARG A 141 -24.32 -9.54 -1.18
C ARG A 141 -23.25 -10.54 -0.81
N HIS A 142 -22.16 -10.63 -1.59
CA HIS A 142 -21.10 -11.61 -1.39
C HIS A 142 -19.73 -10.94 -1.52
N PHE A 143 -18.71 -11.63 -1.02
CA PHE A 143 -17.33 -11.22 -1.22
C PHE A 143 -16.40 -12.41 -1.48
N THR A 144 -15.26 -12.13 -2.12
CA THR A 144 -14.09 -13.01 -2.16
C THR A 144 -12.84 -12.21 -1.81
N LEU A 145 -11.83 -12.90 -1.29
CA LEU A 145 -10.51 -12.36 -1.07
C LEU A 145 -9.55 -12.96 -2.08
N GLU A 146 -8.72 -12.11 -2.64
CA GLU A 146 -7.62 -12.49 -3.51
C GLU A 146 -6.32 -11.90 -2.97
N ALA A 147 -5.21 -12.57 -3.23
CA ALA A 147 -3.89 -12.09 -2.89
C ALA A 147 -2.96 -12.16 -4.10
N GLN A 148 -2.20 -11.11 -4.27
CA GLN A 148 -1.07 -11.06 -5.16
C GLN A 148 0.11 -10.52 -4.34
N TYR A 149 1.16 -11.25 -4.25
CA TYR A 149 2.34 -11.09 -3.39
C TYR A 149 2.25 -10.07 -2.21
N ASN A 150 2.20 -8.78 -2.48
CA ASN A 150 2.18 -7.70 -1.48
C ASN A 150 0.80 -7.03 -1.35
N ALA A 151 -0.18 -7.49 -2.09
CA ALA A 151 -1.50 -6.87 -2.11
C ALA A 151 -2.57 -7.91 -1.81
N GLN A 152 -3.55 -7.51 -1.02
CA GLN A 152 -4.79 -8.23 -0.82
C GLN A 152 -5.92 -7.44 -1.45
N TYR A 153 -6.81 -8.14 -2.12
CA TYR A 153 -7.96 -7.56 -2.79
C TYR A 153 -9.23 -8.16 -2.24
N LEU A 154 -10.20 -7.30 -1.96
CA LEU A 154 -11.55 -7.65 -1.55
C LEU A 154 -12.48 -7.36 -2.71
N ASN A 155 -13.04 -8.42 -3.31
CA ASN A 155 -14.03 -8.30 -4.35
C ASN A 155 -15.42 -8.32 -3.73
N LEU A 156 -16.17 -7.25 -3.86
CA LEU A 156 -17.56 -7.15 -3.43
C LEU A 156 -18.49 -7.44 -4.61
N MET A 157 -19.41 -8.39 -4.44
CA MET A 157 -20.24 -8.93 -5.51
C MET A 157 -21.73 -8.79 -5.20
N ASN A 158 -22.53 -8.75 -6.27
CA ASN A 158 -23.99 -8.83 -6.13
C ASN A 158 -24.47 -10.29 -5.92
N ALA A 159 -25.79 -10.47 -5.76
CA ALA A 159 -26.40 -11.77 -5.56
C ALA A 159 -26.20 -12.77 -6.74
N LYS A 160 -25.74 -12.29 -7.91
CA LYS A 160 -25.43 -13.12 -9.08
C LYS A 160 -23.96 -13.49 -9.18
N GLY A 161 -23.13 -13.11 -8.20
CA GLY A 161 -21.68 -13.32 -8.22
C GLY A 161 -20.91 -12.35 -9.14
N THR A 162 -21.57 -11.28 -9.63
CA THR A 162 -20.88 -10.28 -10.46
C THR A 162 -20.11 -9.32 -9.55
N VAL A 163 -18.82 -9.16 -9.80
CA VAL A 163 -17.98 -8.20 -9.08
C VAL A 163 -18.45 -6.77 -9.37
N LEU A 164 -18.86 -6.08 -8.32
CA LEU A 164 -19.33 -4.69 -8.35
C LEU A 164 -18.22 -3.71 -7.99
N MET A 165 -17.40 -4.07 -6.99
CA MET A 165 -16.29 -3.27 -6.51
C MET A 165 -15.09 -4.16 -6.24
N VAL A 166 -13.90 -3.64 -6.50
CA VAL A 166 -12.63 -4.21 -6.06
C VAL A 166 -11.99 -3.22 -5.13
N LEU A 167 -11.68 -3.68 -3.94
CA LEU A 167 -10.97 -2.91 -2.94
C LEU A 167 -9.59 -3.53 -2.74
N LYS A 168 -8.60 -2.70 -2.49
CA LYS A 168 -7.24 -3.13 -2.18
C LYS A 168 -6.98 -2.83 -0.71
N ARG A 169 -6.45 -3.80 0.04
CA ARG A 169 -6.09 -3.55 1.44
C ARG A 169 -5.07 -2.44 1.49
N HIS A 170 -5.34 -1.43 2.30
CA HIS A 170 -4.37 -0.40 2.57
C HIS A 170 -3.22 -1.01 3.36
N ASN A 171 -2.03 -1.06 2.76
CA ASN A 171 -0.95 -1.94 3.23
C ASN A 171 -0.06 -1.29 4.31
N LEU A 172 -0.68 -0.65 5.28
CA LEU A 172 0.03 -0.16 6.46
C LEU A 172 0.45 -1.29 7.39
N ASP A 173 -0.33 -2.37 7.46
CA ASP A 173 0.00 -3.55 8.27
C ASP A 173 1.36 -4.16 7.92
N ALA A 174 1.83 -3.97 6.69
CA ALA A 174 3.14 -4.43 6.29
C ALA A 174 4.28 -3.71 7.03
N MET A 175 4.05 -2.45 7.41
CA MET A 175 5.02 -1.63 8.15
C MET A 175 4.91 -1.79 9.66
N ASN A 176 3.74 -2.21 10.18
CA ASN A 176 3.53 -2.40 11.61
C ASN A 176 4.53 -3.38 12.20
N GLY A 177 5.10 -3.03 13.35
CA GLY A 177 5.92 -3.89 14.17
C GLY A 177 7.32 -3.35 14.45
N ALA A 178 8.17 -4.24 14.97
CA ALA A 178 9.53 -3.90 15.35
C ALA A 178 10.52 -4.25 14.21
N TRP A 179 11.43 -3.35 13.97
CA TRP A 179 12.39 -3.38 12.88
C TRP A 179 13.81 -3.09 13.36
N LEU A 180 14.77 -3.84 12.82
CA LEU A 180 16.19 -3.53 12.88
C LEU A 180 16.59 -2.76 11.62
N VAL A 181 17.34 -1.69 11.74
CA VAL A 181 17.97 -1.02 10.61
C VAL A 181 19.13 -1.89 10.13
N LYS A 182 18.94 -2.55 9.00
CA LYS A 182 19.92 -3.47 8.42
C LYS A 182 20.94 -2.74 7.55
N GLU A 183 20.42 -1.86 6.67
CA GLU A 183 21.24 -1.06 5.77
C GLU A 183 20.79 0.40 5.81
N LEU A 184 21.75 1.30 5.76
CA LEU A 184 21.57 2.75 5.69
C LEU A 184 22.45 3.29 4.54
N GLU A 185 21.83 3.95 3.54
CA GLU A 185 22.52 4.44 2.35
C GLU A 185 23.40 3.37 1.65
N SER A 186 22.95 2.11 1.66
CA SER A 186 23.65 0.95 1.11
C SER A 186 24.83 0.43 1.95
N GLU A 187 25.05 0.95 3.15
CA GLU A 187 26.01 0.46 4.12
C GLU A 187 25.29 -0.48 5.09
N ASN A 188 25.87 -1.64 5.40
CA ASN A 188 25.35 -2.54 6.42
C ASN A 188 25.65 -1.97 7.81
N VAL A 189 24.59 -1.64 8.56
CA VAL A 189 24.68 -1.03 9.89
C VAL A 189 24.08 -1.92 10.99
N SER A 190 23.85 -3.19 10.71
CA SER A 190 23.23 -4.13 11.67
C SER A 190 23.96 -4.24 13.00
N GLN A 191 25.30 -4.04 13.00
CA GLN A 191 26.14 -4.07 14.18
C GLN A 191 25.84 -2.95 15.18
N HIS A 192 25.25 -1.83 14.74
CA HIS A 192 24.87 -0.71 15.60
C HIS A 192 23.54 -0.94 16.32
N ASN A 193 22.85 -2.03 15.96
CA ASN A 193 21.63 -2.50 16.63
C ASN A 193 20.53 -1.45 16.74
N MET A 194 20.48 -0.53 15.76
CA MET A 194 19.45 0.49 15.68
C MET A 194 18.09 -0.17 15.43
N ARG A 195 17.11 0.13 16.27
CA ARG A 195 15.79 -0.47 16.24
C ARG A 195 14.70 0.56 16.20
N MET A 196 13.61 0.25 15.53
CA MET A 196 12.41 1.09 15.52
C MET A 196 11.14 0.26 15.58
N VAL A 197 10.12 0.82 16.20
CA VAL A 197 8.76 0.32 16.18
C VAL A 197 7.92 1.30 15.37
N ILE A 198 7.26 0.78 14.37
CA ILE A 198 6.33 1.51 13.51
C ILE A 198 4.93 1.05 13.87
N ASP A 199 4.09 1.99 14.29
CA ASP A 199 2.67 1.80 14.50
C ASP A 199 1.91 2.62 13.45
N ALA A 200 1.50 1.94 12.39
CA ALA A 200 0.82 2.58 11.27
C ALA A 200 -0.63 2.96 11.62
N GLU A 201 -1.27 2.31 12.61
CA GLU A 201 -2.61 2.65 13.07
C GLU A 201 -2.58 3.96 13.89
N MET A 202 -1.62 4.07 14.80
CA MET A 202 -1.41 5.28 15.60
C MET A 202 -0.61 6.36 14.85
N GLN A 203 -0.09 6.03 13.67
CA GLN A 203 0.76 6.89 12.85
C GLN A 203 1.99 7.41 13.62
N THR A 204 2.64 6.53 14.36
CA THR A 204 3.81 6.86 15.17
C THR A 204 5.00 5.98 14.86
N ILE A 205 6.18 6.55 15.06
CA ILE A 205 7.45 5.84 15.07
C ILE A 205 8.17 6.10 16.41
N HIS A 206 8.70 5.02 16.98
CA HIS A 206 9.57 5.06 18.14
C HIS A 206 10.81 4.24 17.84
N GLY A 207 11.98 4.68 18.26
CA GLY A 207 13.20 3.96 17.97
C GLY A 207 14.30 4.15 19.00
N ASP A 208 15.21 3.19 19.00
CA ASP A 208 16.50 3.24 19.71
C ASP A 208 17.58 3.21 18.63
N THR A 209 18.34 4.29 18.52
CA THR A 209 19.41 4.44 17.54
C THR A 209 20.73 3.82 17.99
N GLY A 210 20.77 3.26 19.22
CA GLY A 210 22.00 2.85 19.86
C GLY A 210 22.72 4.02 20.55
N CYS A 211 22.24 5.26 20.37
CA CYS A 211 22.68 6.48 20.99
C CYS A 211 21.54 7.14 21.78
N ASN A 212 20.45 7.43 21.09
CA ASN A 212 19.29 8.11 21.63
C ASN A 212 17.99 7.36 21.30
N ILE A 213 16.93 7.75 22.01
CA ILE A 213 15.57 7.36 21.68
C ILE A 213 15.01 8.40 20.71
N ILE A 214 14.46 7.91 19.60
CA ILE A 214 13.76 8.75 18.62
C ILE A 214 12.26 8.55 18.72
N ASN A 215 11.52 9.60 18.46
CA ASN A 215 10.07 9.61 18.33
C ASN A 215 9.68 10.46 17.12
N GLY A 216 8.58 10.14 16.50
CA GLY A 216 8.06 10.91 15.38
C GLY A 216 6.67 10.48 14.96
N VAL A 217 6.20 11.14 13.93
CA VAL A 217 4.89 10.91 13.32
C VAL A 217 5.09 10.30 11.93
N ILE A 218 4.16 9.46 11.53
CA ILE A 218 4.10 8.90 10.18
C ILE A 218 2.96 9.60 9.44
N THR A 219 3.27 10.17 8.30
CA THR A 219 2.28 10.73 7.38
C THR A 219 2.14 9.83 6.17
N LEU A 220 0.91 9.62 5.76
CA LEU A 220 0.55 8.73 4.66
C LEU A 220 -0.11 9.55 3.56
N ASP A 221 0.36 9.39 2.32
CA ASP A 221 -0.32 9.98 1.18
C ASP A 221 -1.44 9.03 0.72
N PRO A 222 -2.71 9.37 0.96
CA PRO A 222 -3.84 8.51 0.62
C PRO A 222 -4.02 8.31 -0.89
N THR A 223 -3.31 9.08 -1.71
CA THR A 223 -3.41 9.01 -3.18
C THR A 223 -2.36 8.10 -3.80
N LYS A 224 -1.34 7.70 -3.03
CA LYS A 224 -0.22 6.88 -3.50
C LYS A 224 -0.12 5.59 -2.70
N ASP A 225 -0.02 4.49 -3.39
CA ASP A 225 0.22 3.18 -2.79
C ASP A 225 1.61 3.13 -2.16
N MET A 226 1.69 2.63 -0.92
CA MET A 226 2.95 2.50 -0.16
C MET A 226 3.70 3.83 0.09
N ALA A 227 3.06 4.97 -0.06
CA ALA A 227 3.62 6.26 0.36
C ALA A 227 3.66 6.34 1.88
N ILE A 228 4.80 6.71 2.40
CA ILE A 228 5.03 6.92 3.83
C ILE A 228 6.08 7.99 3.99
N GLN A 229 5.82 8.95 4.87
CA GLN A 229 6.75 9.99 5.27
C GLN A 229 6.89 9.98 6.78
N PHE A 230 8.06 10.36 7.26
CA PHE A 230 8.34 10.50 8.69
C PHE A 230 8.55 11.97 8.99
N GLU A 231 7.75 12.47 9.91
CA GLU A 231 7.72 13.90 10.27
C GLU A 231 7.91 14.07 11.77
N ASP A 232 8.22 15.29 12.18
CA ASP A 232 8.38 15.66 13.58
C ASP A 232 9.33 14.71 14.35
N LEU A 233 10.40 14.26 13.67
CA LEU A 233 11.39 13.38 14.28
C LEU A 233 12.14 14.13 15.38
N GLN A 234 12.06 13.60 16.58
CA GLN A 234 12.75 14.11 17.76
C GLN A 234 13.73 13.06 18.26
N SER A 235 14.92 13.47 18.63
CA SER A 235 15.96 12.63 19.22
C SER A 235 16.37 13.19 20.58
N GLY A 236 16.92 12.34 21.44
CA GLY A 236 17.59 12.75 22.66
C GLY A 236 18.87 13.56 22.38
N GLU A 237 19.47 14.10 23.41
CA GLU A 237 20.66 14.95 23.32
C GLU A 237 21.94 14.25 23.85
N HIS A 238 21.95 12.92 23.92
CA HIS A 238 23.14 12.18 24.33
C HIS A 238 24.16 12.13 23.20
N ASP A 239 25.39 12.48 23.54
CA ASP A 239 26.54 12.34 22.66
C ASP A 239 27.18 10.97 22.85
N CYS A 240 27.44 10.24 21.77
CA CYS A 240 27.98 8.89 21.79
C CYS A 240 28.75 8.59 20.49
N GLU A 241 29.49 7.48 20.47
CA GLU A 241 30.28 7.05 19.30
C GLU A 241 29.42 6.75 18.06
N ALA A 242 28.12 6.49 18.23
CA ALA A 242 27.20 6.19 17.15
C ALA A 242 26.40 7.38 16.65
N ILE A 243 26.70 8.62 17.08
CA ILE A 243 25.93 9.83 16.76
C ILE A 243 25.87 10.11 15.25
N ASP A 244 26.93 9.78 14.52
CA ASP A 244 26.96 9.96 13.07
C ASP A 244 25.94 9.04 12.36
N TYR A 245 25.78 7.80 12.85
CA TYR A 245 24.78 6.85 12.33
C TYR A 245 23.35 7.26 12.69
N GLU A 246 23.14 7.82 13.88
CA GLU A 246 21.86 8.40 14.26
C GLU A 246 21.48 9.56 13.34
N THR A 247 22.42 10.50 13.13
CA THR A 247 22.19 11.64 12.23
C THR A 247 21.87 11.18 10.82
N ALA A 248 22.61 10.20 10.30
CA ALA A 248 22.36 9.62 8.99
C ALA A 248 20.99 8.92 8.91
N LEU A 249 20.58 8.21 9.98
CA LEU A 249 19.27 7.57 10.05
C LEU A 249 18.14 8.59 10.03
N LEU A 250 18.22 9.64 10.84
CA LEU A 250 17.22 10.71 10.87
C LEU A 250 17.06 11.39 9.51
N LEU A 251 18.17 11.74 8.86
CA LEU A 251 18.17 12.32 7.51
C LEU A 251 17.60 11.36 6.47
N ALA A 252 17.82 10.06 6.58
CA ALA A 252 17.28 9.06 5.66
C ALA A 252 15.77 8.87 5.89
N LEU A 253 15.30 8.90 7.14
CA LEU A 253 13.88 8.89 7.47
C LEU A 253 13.15 10.12 6.91
N GLU A 254 13.69 11.32 7.11
CA GLU A 254 13.12 12.58 6.58
C GLU A 254 13.02 12.58 5.05
N ARG A 255 13.93 11.90 4.34
CA ARG A 255 13.91 11.78 2.87
C ARG A 255 13.03 10.67 2.36
N THR A 256 12.46 9.86 3.23
CA THR A 256 11.61 8.75 2.84
C THR A 256 10.27 9.26 2.31
N GLU A 257 9.89 8.80 1.11
CA GLU A 257 8.63 9.13 0.44
C GLU A 257 7.76 7.89 0.22
N SER A 258 8.35 6.70 0.27
CA SER A 258 7.63 5.45 0.06
C SER A 258 8.35 4.27 0.67
N CYS A 259 7.61 3.19 0.84
CA CYS A 259 8.19 1.92 1.25
C CYS A 259 7.92 0.83 0.21
N LYS A 260 8.74 -0.21 0.22
CA LYS A 260 8.60 -1.38 -0.64
C LYS A 260 9.02 -2.63 0.09
N ARG A 261 8.18 -3.64 0.08
CA ARG A 261 8.54 -4.94 0.62
C ARG A 261 9.63 -5.60 -0.25
N ILE A 262 10.73 -6.03 0.36
CA ILE A 262 11.78 -6.81 -0.29
C ILE A 262 11.43 -8.30 -0.22
N ASN A 263 11.07 -8.77 0.97
CA ASN A 263 10.62 -10.14 1.23
C ASN A 263 9.74 -10.17 2.50
N GLN A 264 9.43 -11.36 3.03
CA GLN A 264 8.56 -11.49 4.20
C GLN A 264 9.09 -10.79 5.47
N ASN A 265 10.41 -10.64 5.57
CA ASN A 265 11.09 -10.12 6.76
C ASN A 265 11.81 -8.79 6.49
N GLU A 266 11.82 -8.28 5.27
CA GLU A 266 12.56 -7.08 4.93
C GLU A 266 11.70 -6.07 4.16
N MET A 267 11.90 -4.80 4.51
CA MET A 267 11.24 -3.65 3.92
C MET A 267 12.29 -2.62 3.51
N ALA A 268 12.18 -2.07 2.30
CA ALA A 268 12.96 -0.92 1.87
C ALA A 268 12.17 0.37 2.05
N LEU A 269 12.82 1.40 2.56
CA LEU A 269 12.35 2.78 2.50
C LEU A 269 13.06 3.49 1.35
N LEU A 270 12.30 4.25 0.57
CA LEU A 270 12.78 4.87 -0.67
C LEU A 270 12.55 6.38 -0.65
N ASP A 271 13.50 7.10 -1.24
CA ASP A 271 13.39 8.54 -1.46
C ASP A 271 12.46 8.89 -2.64
N ASN A 272 12.27 10.18 -2.89
CA ASN A 272 11.47 10.72 -3.99
C ASN A 272 11.96 10.33 -5.40
N LYS A 273 13.18 9.79 -5.52
CA LYS A 273 13.73 9.27 -6.77
C LYS A 273 13.62 7.76 -6.89
N GLY A 274 13.02 7.11 -5.88
CA GLY A 274 12.91 5.67 -5.77
C GLY A 274 14.25 4.98 -5.45
N ALA A 275 15.22 5.71 -4.89
CA ALA A 275 16.44 5.12 -4.36
C ALA A 275 16.20 4.58 -2.96
N ILE A 276 16.74 3.39 -2.65
CA ILE A 276 16.66 2.81 -1.32
C ILE A 276 17.57 3.62 -0.39
N VAL A 277 17.00 4.18 0.67
CA VAL A 277 17.72 4.92 1.71
C VAL A 277 17.90 4.10 2.98
N ILE A 278 16.93 3.23 3.31
CA ILE A 278 16.99 2.34 4.47
C ILE A 278 16.49 0.95 4.07
N VAL A 279 17.15 -0.09 4.57
CA VAL A 279 16.61 -1.46 4.57
C VAL A 279 16.33 -1.85 6.02
N LEU A 280 15.09 -2.22 6.28
CA LEU A 280 14.59 -2.67 7.57
C LEU A 280 14.45 -4.19 7.59
N GLN A 281 14.90 -4.84 8.66
CA GLN A 281 14.68 -6.25 8.93
C GLN A 281 13.69 -6.41 10.09
N ARG A 282 12.65 -7.21 9.90
CA ARG A 282 11.64 -7.45 10.92
C ARG A 282 12.21 -8.19 12.12
N ILE A 283 11.97 -7.66 13.30
CA ILE A 283 12.30 -8.33 14.56
C ILE A 283 11.11 -9.22 14.94
N ASN A 284 11.33 -10.53 15.00
CA ASN A 284 10.32 -11.46 15.49
C ASN A 284 10.38 -11.47 17.04
N LEU A 285 9.35 -10.90 17.67
CA LEU A 285 9.25 -10.84 19.15
C LEU A 285 8.88 -12.21 19.78
N ARG A 286 8.90 -13.31 19.00
CA ARG A 286 8.67 -14.67 19.47
C ARG A 286 9.98 -15.45 19.41
N GLN A 287 10.83 -15.21 20.41
CA GLN A 287 11.79 -16.19 20.87
C GLN A 287 11.86 -16.16 22.40
#